data_22c8654e850a9489996ac44afafe69a8
#
_entry.id   22c8654e850a9489996ac44afafe69a8
#
_cell.length_a   1.000
_cell.length_b   1.000
_cell.length_c   1.000
_cell.angle_alpha   90.00
_cell.angle_beta   90.00
_cell.angle_gamma   90.00
#
_symmetry.space_group_name_H-M   'P 1'
#
loop_
_entity.id
_entity.type
_entity.pdbx_description
1 polymer ?
#
loop_
_entity_poly.entity_id
_entity_poly.type
_entity_poly.pdbx_seq_one_letter_code
_entity_poly.pdbx_strand_id
1 'polypeptide(L)'
;MGKKNIIQIDIDQVLKTKAPNTKVPKFVANYLKKIAHQDDFNYFFRTYPDVRNIDFIEQGLEFLGVSASVEGKENLPPKDGRYIFVSNHPLGGLDGMILGYLIGKEYDGKIRYFSNDL
;
A
#
# COMPACT_ATOMS: atom_id res chain seq x y z
N MET A 1 -6.39 23.32 -17.22
CA MET A 1 -6.80 22.07 -16.53
C MET A 1 -5.57 21.19 -16.34
N GLY A 2 -5.03 21.11 -15.15
CA GLY A 2 -3.92 20.21 -14.85
C GLY A 2 -4.36 18.76 -15.05
N LYS A 3 -3.62 17.98 -15.86
CA LYS A 3 -3.81 16.53 -15.95
C LYS A 3 -3.62 15.97 -14.53
N LYS A 4 -4.70 15.48 -13.91
CA LYS A 4 -4.59 14.68 -12.70
C LYS A 4 -3.69 13.49 -13.04
N ASN A 5 -2.50 13.45 -12.47
CA ASN A 5 -1.65 12.27 -12.56
C ASN A 5 -2.34 11.15 -11.78
N ILE A 6 -3.05 10.30 -12.48
CA ILE A 6 -3.63 9.09 -11.91
C ILE A 6 -2.46 8.16 -11.65
N ILE A 7 -2.29 7.75 -10.40
CA ILE A 7 -1.32 6.72 -10.03
C ILE A 7 -1.70 5.44 -10.77
N GLN A 8 -0.75 4.85 -11.46
CA GLN A 8 -0.96 3.64 -12.23
C GLN A 8 0.24 2.69 -12.05
N ILE A 9 -0.03 1.43 -11.83
CA ILE A 9 0.98 0.38 -11.79
C ILE A 9 1.19 -0.11 -13.21
N ASP A 10 2.45 -0.11 -13.68
CA ASP A 10 2.86 -0.65 -14.97
C ASP A 10 4.09 -1.53 -14.78
N ILE A 11 3.88 -2.83 -14.71
CA ILE A 11 4.95 -3.82 -14.53
C ILE A 11 5.94 -3.81 -15.69
N ASP A 12 5.51 -3.55 -16.92
CA ASP A 12 6.43 -3.47 -18.06
C ASP A 12 7.40 -2.31 -17.89
N GLN A 13 6.93 -1.16 -17.40
CA GLN A 13 7.79 0.00 -17.12
C GLN A 13 8.75 -0.30 -15.96
N VAL A 14 8.28 -0.94 -14.90
CA VAL A 14 9.13 -1.35 -13.77
C VAL A 14 10.23 -2.30 -14.24
N LEU A 15 9.91 -3.30 -15.05
CA LEU A 15 10.89 -4.24 -15.60
C LEU A 15 11.93 -3.54 -16.47
N LYS A 16 11.53 -2.60 -17.32
CA LYS A 16 12.46 -1.80 -18.12
C LYS A 16 13.40 -0.96 -17.27
N THR A 17 12.92 -0.41 -16.17
CA THR A 17 13.69 0.44 -15.26
C THR A 17 14.67 -0.36 -14.41
N LYS A 18 14.19 -1.47 -13.83
CA LYS A 18 14.99 -2.30 -12.90
C LYS A 18 15.91 -3.30 -13.59
N ALA A 19 15.56 -3.74 -14.78
CA ALA A 19 16.34 -4.71 -15.56
C ALA A 19 16.49 -4.29 -17.03
N PRO A 20 17.11 -3.13 -17.32
CA PRO A 20 17.13 -2.53 -18.67
C PRO A 20 17.81 -3.41 -19.72
N ASN A 21 18.74 -4.26 -19.31
CA ASN A 21 19.51 -5.13 -20.19
C ASN A 21 18.94 -6.56 -20.30
N THR A 22 17.81 -6.83 -19.66
CA THR A 22 17.19 -8.16 -19.62
C THR A 22 15.94 -8.19 -20.49
N LYS A 23 15.92 -9.03 -21.51
CA LYS A 23 14.69 -9.31 -22.27
C LYS A 23 13.80 -10.26 -21.48
N VAL A 24 12.80 -9.72 -20.79
CA VAL A 24 11.82 -10.53 -20.07
C VAL A 24 10.80 -11.10 -21.07
N PRO A 25 10.64 -12.43 -21.13
CA PRO A 25 9.63 -13.05 -21.98
C PRO A 25 8.20 -12.59 -21.62
N LYS A 26 7.33 -12.46 -22.63
CA LYS A 26 5.96 -11.97 -22.43
C LYS A 26 5.16 -12.79 -21.39
N PHE A 27 5.35 -14.11 -21.35
CA PHE A 27 4.64 -14.96 -20.39
C PHE A 27 5.06 -14.67 -18.94
N VAL A 28 6.35 -14.34 -18.71
CA VAL A 28 6.87 -13.96 -17.40
C VAL A 28 6.30 -12.60 -16.99
N ALA A 29 6.32 -11.62 -17.90
CA ALA A 29 5.73 -10.31 -17.64
C ALA A 29 4.23 -10.42 -17.31
N ASN A 30 3.48 -11.21 -18.06
CA ASN A 30 2.05 -11.45 -17.80
C ASN A 30 1.81 -12.16 -16.46
N TYR A 31 2.66 -13.10 -16.10
CA TYR A 31 2.60 -13.76 -14.79
C TYR A 31 2.86 -12.80 -13.64
N LEU A 32 3.87 -11.93 -13.77
CA LEU A 32 4.15 -10.88 -12.78
C LEU A 32 3.01 -9.89 -12.64
N LYS A 33 2.39 -9.46 -13.75
CA LYS A 33 1.19 -8.59 -13.72
C LYS A 33 0.04 -9.25 -12.95
N LYS A 34 -0.18 -10.53 -13.15
CA LYS A 34 -1.21 -11.29 -12.45
C LYS A 34 -0.93 -11.43 -10.96
N ILE A 35 0.30 -11.76 -10.57
CA ILE A 35 0.68 -11.86 -9.15
C ILE A 35 0.61 -10.50 -8.44
N ALA A 36 1.06 -9.44 -9.12
CA ALA A 36 1.01 -8.08 -8.59
C ALA A 36 -0.40 -7.48 -8.60
N HIS A 37 -1.40 -8.20 -9.09
CA HIS A 37 -2.78 -7.70 -9.22
C HIS A 37 -2.86 -6.32 -9.91
N GLN A 38 -2.05 -6.13 -10.97
CA GLN A 38 -1.90 -4.83 -11.64
C GLN A 38 -3.25 -4.23 -12.06
N ASP A 39 -4.12 -5.04 -12.65
CA ASP A 39 -5.41 -4.56 -13.15
C ASP A 39 -6.36 -4.17 -12.02
N ASP A 40 -6.35 -4.92 -10.92
CA ASP A 40 -7.18 -4.67 -9.74
C ASP A 40 -6.75 -3.36 -9.05
N PHE A 41 -5.44 -3.15 -8.86
CA PHE A 41 -4.93 -1.91 -8.30
C PHE A 41 -5.16 -0.72 -9.22
N ASN A 42 -4.99 -0.87 -10.52
CA ASN A 42 -5.26 0.20 -11.48
C ASN A 42 -6.76 0.54 -11.54
N TYR A 43 -7.63 -0.46 -11.38
CA TYR A 43 -9.06 -0.23 -11.21
C TYR A 43 -9.34 0.58 -9.93
N PHE A 44 -8.76 0.19 -8.81
CA PHE A 44 -8.88 0.89 -7.53
C PHE A 44 -8.43 2.36 -7.63
N PHE A 45 -7.26 2.63 -8.20
CA PHE A 45 -6.75 3.99 -8.35
C PHE A 45 -7.61 4.86 -9.26
N ARG A 46 -8.23 4.28 -10.28
CA ARG A 46 -9.18 5.00 -11.15
C ARG A 46 -10.51 5.28 -10.47
N THR A 47 -10.96 4.36 -9.62
CA THR A 47 -12.24 4.48 -8.90
C THR A 47 -12.14 5.50 -7.75
N TYR A 48 -11.00 5.54 -7.08
CA TYR A 48 -10.77 6.38 -5.89
C TYR A 48 -9.60 7.37 -6.07
N PRO A 49 -9.61 8.24 -7.08
CA PRO A 49 -8.45 9.08 -7.42
C PRO A 49 -8.14 10.16 -6.39
N ASP A 50 -9.11 10.57 -5.60
CA ASP A 50 -8.99 11.68 -4.63
C ASP A 50 -8.83 11.22 -3.18
N VAL A 51 -8.92 9.92 -2.92
CA VAL A 51 -8.75 9.37 -1.57
C VAL A 51 -7.27 9.37 -1.17
N ARG A 52 -6.99 9.84 0.03
CA ARG A 52 -5.62 10.02 0.55
C ARG A 52 -5.52 9.58 2.00
N ASN A 53 -4.29 9.40 2.46
CA ASN A 53 -3.95 9.11 3.85
C ASN A 53 -4.65 7.84 4.39
N ILE A 54 -5.22 7.93 5.57
CA ILE A 54 -5.88 6.80 6.24
C ILE A 54 -7.11 6.32 5.46
N ASP A 55 -7.86 7.22 4.86
CA ASP A 55 -9.03 6.86 4.05
C ASP A 55 -8.63 6.04 2.83
N PHE A 56 -7.46 6.33 2.23
CA PHE A 56 -6.90 5.51 1.15
C PHE A 56 -6.58 4.09 1.61
N ILE A 57 -5.99 3.95 2.79
CA ILE A 57 -5.68 2.63 3.36
C ILE A 57 -6.98 1.88 3.67
N GLU A 58 -7.95 2.55 4.28
CA GLU A 58 -9.26 1.97 4.61
C GLU A 58 -9.98 1.45 3.36
N GLN A 59 -10.09 2.27 2.33
CA GLN A 59 -10.69 1.87 1.05
C GLN A 59 -9.90 0.73 0.38
N GLY A 60 -8.58 0.74 0.49
CA GLY A 60 -7.74 -0.33 -0.02
C GLY A 60 -7.98 -1.67 0.70
N LEU A 61 -8.11 -1.65 2.01
CA LEU A 61 -8.43 -2.85 2.80
C LEU A 61 -9.84 -3.38 2.47
N GLU A 62 -10.84 -2.50 2.35
CA GLU A 62 -12.19 -2.88 1.91
C GLU A 62 -12.18 -3.50 0.52
N PHE A 63 -11.47 -2.89 -0.43
CA PHE A 63 -11.33 -3.40 -1.79
C PHE A 63 -10.71 -4.80 -1.83
N LEU A 64 -9.72 -5.05 -0.95
CA LEU A 64 -9.09 -6.37 -0.81
C LEU A 64 -9.92 -7.36 0.01
N GLY A 65 -11.06 -6.94 0.57
CA GLY A 65 -11.89 -7.78 1.44
C GLY A 65 -11.22 -8.12 2.77
N VAL A 66 -10.31 -7.28 3.25
CA VAL A 66 -9.53 -7.50 4.47
C VAL A 66 -10.15 -6.76 5.63
N SER A 67 -10.36 -7.48 6.73
CA SER A 67 -10.71 -6.91 8.03
C SER A 67 -9.58 -7.17 9.04
N ALA A 68 -9.37 -6.23 9.95
CA ALA A 68 -8.37 -6.35 10.99
C ALA A 68 -9.01 -6.20 12.37
N SER A 69 -8.61 -7.07 13.30
CA SER A 69 -8.95 -6.96 14.71
C SER A 69 -7.70 -6.65 15.53
N VAL A 70 -7.88 -5.93 16.62
CA VAL A 70 -6.78 -5.52 17.50
C VAL A 70 -7.05 -6.03 18.90
N GLU A 71 -6.07 -6.72 19.45
CA GLU A 71 -6.04 -7.07 20.87
C GLU A 71 -4.96 -6.23 21.56
N GLY A 72 -5.19 -5.85 22.81
CA GLY A 72 -4.24 -5.07 23.59
C GLY A 72 -4.16 -3.58 23.21
N LYS A 73 -5.21 -3.04 22.61
CA LYS A 73 -5.28 -1.62 22.21
C LYS A 73 -5.07 -0.68 23.39
N GLU A 74 -5.45 -1.09 24.59
CA GLU A 74 -5.26 -0.38 25.85
C GLU A 74 -3.78 -0.18 26.24
N ASN A 75 -2.88 -0.94 25.62
CA ASN A 75 -1.43 -0.82 25.84
C ASN A 75 -0.76 0.20 24.94
N LEU A 76 -1.52 0.82 24.00
CA LEU A 76 -0.97 1.87 23.15
C LEU A 76 -0.60 3.12 23.98
N PRO A 77 0.54 3.75 23.70
CA PRO A 77 0.96 4.95 24.42
C PRO A 77 0.05 6.16 24.13
N PRO A 78 0.03 7.19 25.01
CA PRO A 78 -0.78 8.37 24.84
C PRO A 78 -0.51 9.13 23.53
N LYS A 79 -1.53 9.83 23.00
CA LYS A 79 -1.48 10.51 21.68
C LYS A 79 -0.51 11.72 21.62
N ASP A 80 -0.08 12.26 22.74
CA ASP A 80 0.75 13.46 22.85
C ASP A 80 2.25 13.21 22.69
N GLY A 81 2.67 11.95 22.60
CA GLY A 81 4.06 11.57 22.45
C GLY A 81 4.48 11.34 20.99
N ARG A 82 5.78 11.04 20.84
CA ARG A 82 6.39 10.60 19.57
C ARG A 82 6.88 9.17 19.75
N TYR A 83 6.44 8.29 18.89
CA TYR A 83 6.69 6.86 19.01
C TYR A 83 7.17 6.27 17.70
N ILE A 84 7.92 5.18 17.80
CA ILE A 84 8.27 4.31 16.68
C ILE A 84 7.59 2.97 16.93
N PHE A 85 6.72 2.59 16.00
CA PHE A 85 6.06 1.29 16.02
C PHE A 85 6.81 0.33 15.12
N VAL A 86 7.14 -0.84 15.64
CA VAL A 86 7.84 -1.89 14.92
C VAL A 86 6.98 -3.13 14.94
N SER A 87 6.83 -3.77 13.80
CA SER A 87 6.05 -4.99 13.64
C SER A 87 6.80 -5.98 12.76
N ASN A 88 6.63 -7.26 13.02
CA ASN A 88 6.88 -8.27 12.01
C ASN A 88 5.85 -8.11 10.89
N HIS A 89 6.25 -8.44 9.65
CA HIS A 89 5.32 -8.34 8.54
C HIS A 89 5.50 -9.50 7.55
N PRO A 90 5.05 -10.68 7.91
CA PRO A 90 5.18 -11.88 7.09
C PRO A 90 4.38 -11.83 5.78
N LEU A 91 3.35 -10.99 5.71
CA LEU A 91 2.48 -10.80 4.54
C LEU A 91 2.88 -9.61 3.66
N GLY A 92 4.02 -8.99 3.94
CA GLY A 92 4.55 -7.88 3.16
C GLY A 92 3.69 -6.61 3.21
N GLY A 93 3.30 -6.08 2.04
CA GLY A 93 2.57 -4.82 1.94
C GLY A 93 1.25 -4.77 2.70
N LEU A 94 0.57 -5.90 2.82
CA LEU A 94 -0.71 -5.98 3.53
C LEU A 94 -0.56 -5.69 5.03
N ASP A 95 0.49 -6.23 5.66
CA ASP A 95 0.77 -5.94 7.07
C ASP A 95 1.06 -4.47 7.30
N GLY A 96 1.81 -3.84 6.38
CA GLY A 96 2.06 -2.41 6.41
C GLY A 96 0.76 -1.59 6.32
N MET A 97 -0.15 -1.98 5.45
CA MET A 97 -1.47 -1.33 5.32
C MET A 97 -2.28 -1.49 6.61
N ILE A 98 -2.36 -2.69 7.16
CA ILE A 98 -3.11 -2.97 8.41
C ILE A 98 -2.51 -2.16 9.56
N LEU A 99 -1.20 -2.22 9.76
CA LEU A 99 -0.52 -1.46 10.81
C LEU A 99 -0.77 0.05 10.67
N GLY A 100 -0.64 0.58 9.46
CA GLY A 100 -0.91 1.99 9.18
C GLY A 100 -2.35 2.39 9.41
N TYR A 101 -3.31 1.54 9.08
CA TYR A 101 -4.70 1.77 9.38
C TYR A 101 -4.97 1.83 10.90
N LEU A 102 -4.49 0.83 11.63
CA LEU A 102 -4.72 0.72 13.07
C LEU A 102 -4.07 1.88 13.84
N ILE A 103 -2.79 2.13 13.58
CA ILE A 103 -2.05 3.22 14.23
C ILE A 103 -2.55 4.59 13.73
N GLY A 104 -2.84 4.73 12.45
CA GLY A 104 -3.36 5.97 11.88
C GLY A 104 -4.71 6.36 12.45
N LYS A 105 -5.62 5.42 12.63
CA LYS A 105 -6.92 5.68 13.29
C LYS A 105 -6.74 6.11 14.75
N GLU A 106 -5.81 5.48 15.48
CA GLU A 106 -5.57 5.81 16.88
C GLU A 106 -4.89 7.18 17.07
N TYR A 107 -3.97 7.55 16.18
CA TYR A 107 -3.16 8.78 16.29
C TYR A 107 -3.57 9.88 15.30
N ASP A 108 -4.85 9.95 14.94
CA ASP A 108 -5.46 11.01 14.12
C ASP A 108 -4.76 11.21 12.76
N GLY A 109 -4.29 10.13 12.15
CA GLY A 109 -3.61 10.14 10.86
C GLY A 109 -2.16 10.67 10.90
N LYS A 110 -1.62 10.97 12.08
CA LYS A 110 -0.26 11.52 12.25
C LYS A 110 0.80 10.42 12.24
N ILE A 111 0.89 9.70 11.14
CA ILE A 111 1.85 8.60 10.95
C ILE A 111 2.77 8.85 9.76
N ARG A 112 3.94 8.25 9.79
CA ARG A 112 4.88 8.15 8.68
C ARG A 112 5.48 6.77 8.63
N TYR A 113 5.68 6.28 7.42
CA TYR A 113 6.34 5.00 7.21
C TYR A 113 7.84 5.19 6.97
N PHE A 114 8.62 4.28 7.52
CA PHE A 114 9.96 3.99 7.03
C PHE A 114 9.87 2.76 6.14
N SER A 115 10.15 2.92 4.88
CA SER A 115 10.19 1.82 3.91
C SER A 115 11.35 1.99 2.95
N ASN A 116 11.78 0.88 2.36
CA ASN A 116 12.77 0.94 1.30
C ASN A 116 12.14 1.48 0.02
N ASP A 117 12.92 2.25 -0.75
CA ASP A 117 12.59 2.52 -2.15
C ASP A 117 12.77 1.23 -2.96
N LEU A 118 11.65 0.71 -3.42
CA LEU A 118 11.64 -0.44 -4.33
C LEU A 118 11.70 0.00 -5.78
#